data_c401fbbf0208adf64695fdc431a8eb83
#
_entry.id   c401fbbf0208adf64695fdc431a8eb83
#
_cell.length_a   1.000
_cell.length_b   1.000
_cell.length_c   1.000
_cell.angle_alpha   90.00
_cell.angle_beta   90.00
_cell.angle_gamma   90.00
#
_symmetry.space_group_name_H-M   'P 1'
#
loop_
_entity.id
_entity.type
_entity.pdbx_description
1 polymer ?
#
loop_
_entity_poly.entity_id
_entity_poly.type
_entity_poly.pdbx_seq_one_letter_code
_entity_poly.pdbx_strand_id
1 'polypeptide(L)'
;MKILILSDLHAHNDVLEKMDDVFAKSDAVLFAGDFAACFKPETGKEALLQLCKKHDTIFAVLGNCDNEDFLEDLEEQDVCVEKTLVYHEGLAIAGAGGGTYFTGKTEFEREEQDIIADFNMSQSTERKNCGCCK
;
A
#
# COMPACT_ATOMS: atom_id res chain seq x y z
N MET A 1 14.53 -1.75 -14.52
CA MET A 1 13.75 -1.97 -13.29
C MET A 1 12.45 -2.65 -13.64
N LYS A 2 12.09 -3.71 -12.90
CA LYS A 2 10.82 -4.46 -13.02
C LYS A 2 10.01 -4.21 -11.77
N ILE A 3 8.79 -3.73 -11.92
CA ILE A 3 7.89 -3.43 -10.81
C ILE A 3 6.71 -4.41 -10.87
N LEU A 4 6.46 -5.09 -9.75
CA LEU A 4 5.26 -5.87 -9.55
C LEU A 4 4.17 -4.96 -8.99
N ILE A 5 3.01 -4.91 -9.63
CA ILE A 5 1.86 -4.13 -9.17
C ILE A 5 0.77 -5.09 -8.75
N LEU A 6 0.30 -4.94 -7.52
CA LEU A 6 -0.74 -5.76 -6.91
C LEU A 6 -1.81 -4.88 -6.25
N SER A 7 -3.02 -5.38 -6.14
CA SER A 7 -4.12 -4.82 -5.37
C SER A 7 -5.11 -5.92 -4.97
N ASP A 8 -6.08 -5.57 -4.14
CA ASP A 8 -7.26 -6.42 -3.87
C ASP A 8 -6.90 -7.82 -3.35
N LEU A 9 -6.00 -7.89 -2.38
CA LEU A 9 -5.62 -9.16 -1.76
C LEU A 9 -6.77 -9.76 -0.94
N HIS A 10 -7.56 -8.91 -0.27
CA HIS A 10 -8.74 -9.29 0.51
C HIS A 10 -8.51 -10.49 1.42
N ALA A 11 -7.35 -10.51 2.10
CA ALA A 11 -6.91 -11.59 2.98
C ALA A 11 -6.73 -12.97 2.30
N HIS A 12 -6.69 -13.03 0.97
CA HIS A 12 -6.35 -14.26 0.23
C HIS A 12 -4.83 -14.50 0.19
N ASN A 13 -4.22 -14.65 1.35
CA ASN A 13 -2.76 -14.71 1.52
C ASN A 13 -2.11 -15.91 0.80
N ASP A 14 -2.87 -16.98 0.55
CA ASP A 14 -2.42 -18.14 -0.20
C ASP A 14 -2.01 -17.82 -1.66
N VAL A 15 -2.51 -16.72 -2.21
CA VAL A 15 -2.12 -16.24 -3.54
C VAL A 15 -0.66 -15.81 -3.54
N LEU A 16 -0.19 -15.17 -2.48
CA LEU A 16 1.20 -14.69 -2.37
C LEU A 16 2.21 -15.84 -2.43
N GLU A 17 1.86 -17.02 -1.90
CA GLU A 17 2.73 -18.21 -1.93
C GLU A 17 2.94 -18.74 -3.35
N LYS A 18 1.95 -18.54 -4.22
CA LYS A 18 2.00 -18.98 -5.62
C LYS A 18 2.78 -18.02 -6.51
N MET A 19 3.22 -16.88 -5.97
CA MET A 19 3.86 -15.81 -6.72
C MET A 19 5.36 -15.65 -6.42
N ASP A 20 5.99 -16.57 -5.71
CA ASP A 20 7.40 -16.49 -5.30
C ASP A 20 8.33 -16.18 -6.47
N ASP A 21 8.14 -16.83 -7.60
CA ASP A 21 8.94 -16.61 -8.82
C ASP A 21 8.76 -15.19 -9.40
N VAL A 22 7.58 -14.59 -9.21
CA VAL A 22 7.28 -13.24 -9.70
C VAL A 22 7.92 -12.22 -8.78
N PHE A 23 7.79 -12.40 -7.46
CA PHE A 23 8.46 -11.56 -6.48
C PHE A 23 9.98 -11.57 -6.66
N ALA A 24 10.58 -12.77 -6.81
CA ALA A 24 12.03 -12.91 -6.98
C ALA A 24 12.59 -12.25 -8.27
N LYS A 25 11.75 -12.00 -9.26
CA LYS A 25 12.13 -11.34 -10.52
C LYS A 25 11.82 -9.86 -10.57
N SER A 26 11.22 -9.32 -9.50
CA SER A 26 10.83 -7.92 -9.38
C SER A 26 11.86 -7.14 -8.57
N ASP A 27 12.09 -5.89 -8.93
CA ASP A 27 12.98 -4.98 -8.22
C ASP A 27 12.24 -4.21 -7.12
N ALA A 28 10.92 -4.05 -7.28
CA ALA A 28 10.05 -3.41 -6.30
C ALA A 28 8.60 -3.90 -6.46
N VAL A 29 7.81 -3.71 -5.41
CA VAL A 29 6.37 -4.00 -5.37
C VAL A 29 5.60 -2.71 -5.10
N LEU A 30 4.59 -2.42 -5.91
CA LEU A 30 3.56 -1.41 -5.61
C LEU A 30 2.28 -2.14 -5.22
N PHE A 31 1.77 -1.85 -4.02
CA PHE A 31 0.52 -2.42 -3.54
C PHE A 31 -0.55 -1.33 -3.40
N ALA A 32 -1.59 -1.43 -4.22
CA ALA A 32 -2.62 -0.41 -4.37
C ALA A 32 -3.85 -0.65 -3.47
N GLY A 33 -3.65 -1.22 -2.28
CA GLY A 33 -4.68 -1.31 -1.26
C GLY A 33 -5.54 -2.58 -1.29
N ASP A 34 -6.50 -2.63 -0.37
CA ASP A 34 -7.37 -3.77 -0.09
C ASP A 34 -6.63 -5.02 0.39
N PHE A 35 -5.83 -4.83 1.45
CA PHE A 35 -5.22 -5.92 2.21
C PHE A 35 -6.28 -6.74 2.93
N ALA A 36 -7.23 -6.05 3.58
CA ALA A 36 -8.28 -6.66 4.37
C ALA A 36 -9.41 -7.21 3.50
N ALA A 37 -10.02 -8.28 3.97
CA ALA A 37 -11.30 -8.73 3.43
C ALA A 37 -12.39 -7.68 3.73
N CYS A 38 -13.28 -7.42 2.76
CA CYS A 38 -14.35 -6.46 2.92
C CYS A 38 -15.16 -6.74 4.21
N PHE A 39 -15.40 -5.70 4.99
CA PHE A 39 -16.08 -5.76 6.28
C PHE A 39 -15.38 -6.60 7.37
N LYS A 40 -14.07 -6.88 7.19
CA LYS A 40 -13.22 -7.58 8.16
C LYS A 40 -11.85 -6.90 8.23
N PRO A 41 -11.79 -5.64 8.70
CA PRO A 41 -10.55 -4.85 8.69
C PRO A 41 -9.42 -5.49 9.51
N GLU A 42 -9.77 -6.29 10.52
CA GLU A 42 -8.80 -7.02 11.34
C GLU A 42 -7.91 -8.01 10.55
N THR A 43 -8.33 -8.41 9.35
CA THR A 43 -7.56 -9.34 8.50
C THR A 43 -6.41 -8.67 7.75
N GLY A 44 -6.37 -7.35 7.69
CA GLY A 44 -5.39 -6.58 6.93
C GLY A 44 -3.96 -6.74 7.45
N LYS A 45 -3.77 -6.75 8.77
CA LYS A 45 -2.44 -6.84 9.39
C LYS A 45 -1.71 -8.13 9.00
N GLU A 46 -2.39 -9.27 9.03
CA GLU A 46 -1.78 -10.53 8.61
C GLU A 46 -1.40 -10.51 7.13
N ALA A 47 -2.27 -9.97 6.27
CA ALA A 47 -2.02 -9.83 4.85
C ALA A 47 -0.77 -8.96 4.57
N LEU A 48 -0.62 -7.84 5.27
CA LEU A 48 0.56 -6.99 5.20
C LEU A 48 1.84 -7.74 5.60
N LEU A 49 1.82 -8.42 6.73
CA LEU A 49 2.98 -9.16 7.22
C LEU A 49 3.39 -10.31 6.27
N GLN A 50 2.42 -10.96 5.64
CA GLN A 50 2.71 -11.98 4.63
C GLN A 50 3.31 -11.36 3.36
N LEU A 51 2.81 -10.21 2.91
CA LEU A 51 3.39 -9.48 1.78
C LEU A 51 4.83 -9.03 2.07
N CYS A 52 5.08 -8.49 3.27
CA CYS A 52 6.43 -8.05 3.68
C CYS A 52 7.46 -9.17 3.75
N LYS A 53 7.03 -10.43 3.89
CA LYS A 53 7.93 -11.59 3.80
C LYS A 53 8.34 -11.94 2.36
N LYS A 54 7.61 -11.43 1.36
CA LYS A 54 7.82 -11.79 -0.04
C LYS A 54 8.82 -10.88 -0.76
N HIS A 55 8.97 -9.63 -0.29
CA HIS A 55 9.86 -8.67 -0.94
C HIS A 55 10.33 -7.59 0.05
N ASP A 56 11.58 -7.15 -0.10
CA ASP A 56 12.19 -6.14 0.78
C ASP A 56 11.83 -4.70 0.40
N THR A 57 11.45 -4.47 -0.86
CA THR A 57 11.11 -3.13 -1.37
C THR A 57 9.63 -3.09 -1.76
N ILE A 58 8.81 -2.52 -0.89
CA ILE A 58 7.36 -2.41 -1.07
C ILE A 58 6.92 -0.97 -0.86
N PHE A 59 6.03 -0.49 -1.71
CA PHE A 59 5.36 0.79 -1.58
C PHE A 59 3.85 0.54 -1.58
N ALA A 60 3.16 0.94 -0.54
CA ALA A 60 1.77 0.58 -0.33
C ALA A 60 0.90 1.76 0.09
N VAL A 61 -0.36 1.69 -0.28
CA VAL A 61 -1.45 2.54 0.19
C VAL A 61 -2.59 1.68 0.72
N LEU A 62 -3.51 2.28 1.45
CA LEU A 62 -4.75 1.63 1.86
C LEU A 62 -5.76 1.58 0.70
N GLY A 63 -6.58 0.52 0.67
CA GLY A 63 -7.78 0.47 -0.17
C GLY A 63 -9.03 0.91 0.60
N ASN A 64 -10.18 0.84 -0.05
CA ASN A 64 -11.45 1.19 0.59
C ASN A 64 -11.94 0.14 1.60
N CYS A 65 -11.50 -1.11 1.49
CA CYS A 65 -11.82 -2.16 2.46
C CYS A 65 -10.87 -2.19 3.67
N ASP A 66 -9.80 -1.40 3.64
CA ASP A 66 -8.88 -1.27 4.76
C ASP A 66 -9.37 -0.19 5.72
N ASN A 67 -9.12 -0.35 7.02
CA ASN A 67 -9.45 0.68 8.01
C ASN A 67 -8.36 1.77 8.01
N GLU A 68 -8.74 3.02 8.22
CA GLU A 68 -7.79 4.14 8.30
C GLU A 68 -6.74 3.94 9.41
N ASP A 69 -7.12 3.33 10.54
CA ASP A 69 -6.20 3.01 11.64
C ASP A 69 -5.07 2.04 11.20
N PHE A 70 -5.29 1.29 10.12
CA PHE A 70 -4.29 0.37 9.56
C PHE A 70 -3.10 1.10 8.90
N LEU A 71 -3.21 2.42 8.72
CA LEU A 71 -2.10 3.23 8.22
C LEU A 71 -0.86 3.13 9.12
N GLU A 72 -1.06 3.07 10.44
CA GLU A 72 0.03 2.91 11.40
C GLU A 72 0.82 1.62 11.17
N ASP A 73 0.13 0.52 10.83
CA ASP A 73 0.80 -0.76 10.51
C ASP A 73 1.65 -0.67 9.24
N LEU A 74 1.18 0.07 8.21
CA LEU A 74 1.98 0.30 7.00
C LEU A 74 3.22 1.15 7.30
N GLU A 75 3.09 2.14 8.17
CA GLU A 75 4.21 2.99 8.60
C GLU A 75 5.23 2.22 9.43
N GLU A 76 4.78 1.36 10.35
CA GLU A 76 5.65 0.48 11.15
C GLU A 76 6.49 -0.47 10.28
N GLN A 77 5.93 -0.93 9.16
CA GLN A 77 6.64 -1.78 8.20
C GLN A 77 7.47 -0.98 7.17
N ASP A 78 7.47 0.35 7.26
CA ASP A 78 8.18 1.27 6.34
C ASP A 78 7.78 1.10 4.86
N VAL A 79 6.52 0.73 4.60
CA VAL A 79 6.00 0.52 3.24
C VAL A 79 5.01 1.61 2.80
N CYS A 80 4.58 2.48 3.71
CA CYS A 80 3.56 3.49 3.44
C CYS A 80 4.07 4.59 2.51
N VAL A 81 3.30 4.89 1.46
CA VAL A 81 3.53 6.04 0.57
C VAL A 81 2.36 7.02 0.53
N GLU A 82 1.41 6.91 1.45
CA GLU A 82 0.33 7.87 1.55
C GLU A 82 0.84 9.23 2.03
N LYS A 83 0.34 10.29 1.39
CA LYS A 83 0.67 11.70 1.73
C LYS A 83 2.18 12.00 1.74
N THR A 84 2.98 11.16 1.10
CA THR A 84 4.43 11.32 1.02
C THR A 84 4.92 11.16 -0.40
N LEU A 85 6.11 11.72 -0.69
CA LEU A 85 6.83 11.51 -1.93
C LEU A 85 8.13 10.77 -1.61
N VAL A 86 8.30 9.60 -2.19
CA VAL A 86 9.48 8.76 -2.04
C VAL A 86 10.23 8.69 -3.35
N TYR A 87 11.55 8.87 -3.31
CA TYR A 87 12.42 8.65 -4.46
C TYR A 87 13.12 7.30 -4.33
N HIS A 88 12.93 6.45 -5.33
CA HIS A 88 13.55 5.13 -5.39
C HIS A 88 14.05 4.86 -6.81
N GLU A 89 15.37 4.63 -6.97
CA GLU A 89 16.03 4.30 -8.24
C GLU A 89 15.62 5.19 -9.43
N GLY A 90 15.49 6.49 -9.20
CA GLY A 90 15.13 7.47 -10.23
C GLY A 90 13.62 7.62 -10.47
N LEU A 91 12.79 6.90 -9.74
CA LEU A 91 11.34 7.10 -9.72
C LEU A 91 10.90 7.97 -8.54
N ALA A 92 9.92 8.81 -8.77
CA ALA A 92 9.16 9.49 -7.74
C ALA A 92 7.85 8.72 -7.52
N ILE A 93 7.63 8.24 -6.31
CA ILE A 93 6.49 7.41 -5.93
C ILE A 93 5.69 8.16 -4.88
N ALA A 94 4.41 8.36 -5.15
CA ALA A 94 3.46 8.96 -4.22
C ALA A 94 2.14 8.20 -4.29
N GLY A 95 1.38 8.23 -3.20
CA GLY A 95 0.11 7.54 -3.15
C GLY A 95 -0.93 8.26 -2.32
N ALA A 96 -2.18 7.93 -2.60
CA ALA A 96 -3.35 8.29 -1.82
C ALA A 96 -4.20 7.05 -1.62
N GLY A 97 -4.61 6.81 -0.40
CA GLY A 97 -5.40 5.63 -0.03
C GLY A 97 -6.90 5.88 0.00
N GLY A 98 -7.63 4.79 0.21
CA GLY A 98 -9.09 4.75 0.23
C GLY A 98 -9.70 4.70 -1.17
N GLY A 99 -11.01 4.80 -1.21
CA GLY A 99 -11.79 4.91 -2.44
C GLY A 99 -12.75 6.08 -2.38
N THR A 100 -13.23 6.54 -3.54
CA THR A 100 -14.34 7.51 -3.57
C THR A 100 -15.63 6.86 -3.06
N TYR A 101 -16.57 7.67 -2.58
CA TYR A 101 -17.85 7.16 -2.13
C TYR A 101 -18.56 6.38 -3.24
N PHE A 102 -18.82 5.11 -2.97
CA PHE A 102 -19.51 4.18 -3.86
C PHE A 102 -20.73 3.56 -3.19
N THR A 103 -20.53 2.89 -2.07
CA THR A 103 -21.61 2.25 -1.31
C THR A 103 -21.92 2.98 -0.01
N GLY A 104 -20.98 3.77 0.51
CA GLY A 104 -21.01 4.36 1.84
C GLY A 104 -20.91 3.32 2.97
N LYS A 105 -20.41 2.12 2.67
CA LYS A 105 -20.40 0.98 3.60
C LYS A 105 -19.02 0.38 3.83
N THR A 106 -18.05 0.63 2.94
CA THR A 106 -16.68 0.16 3.15
C THR A 106 -15.93 1.07 4.11
N GLU A 107 -14.88 0.55 4.72
CA GLU A 107 -14.22 1.17 5.89
C GLU A 107 -13.57 2.53 5.58
N PHE A 108 -13.04 2.71 4.37
CA PHE A 108 -12.27 3.89 3.99
C PHE A 108 -12.74 4.51 2.68
N GLU A 109 -14.01 4.90 2.62
CA GLU A 109 -14.57 5.73 1.54
C GLU A 109 -14.39 7.22 1.87
N ARG A 110 -13.92 8.02 0.90
CA ARG A 110 -13.52 9.41 1.09
C ARG A 110 -14.10 10.32 0.00
N GLU A 111 -14.19 11.61 0.29
CA GLU A 111 -14.45 12.62 -0.74
C GLU A 111 -13.28 12.67 -1.74
N GLU A 112 -13.60 12.84 -3.02
CA GLU A 112 -12.59 12.96 -4.08
C GLU A 112 -11.59 14.08 -3.80
N GLN A 113 -12.05 15.20 -3.23
CA GLN A 113 -11.21 16.34 -2.89
C GLN A 113 -10.17 16.01 -1.81
N ASP A 114 -10.50 15.12 -0.86
CA ASP A 114 -9.57 14.70 0.18
C ASP A 114 -8.49 13.78 -0.38
N ILE A 115 -8.85 12.91 -1.33
CA ILE A 115 -7.90 12.06 -2.04
C ILE A 115 -6.93 12.92 -2.87
N ILE A 116 -7.44 13.93 -3.56
CA ILE A 116 -6.63 14.88 -4.33
C ILE A 116 -5.69 15.68 -3.40
N ALA A 117 -6.18 16.07 -2.23
CA ALA A 117 -5.39 16.81 -1.24
C ALA A 117 -4.16 16.03 -0.75
N ASP A 118 -4.24 14.70 -0.67
CA ASP A 118 -3.12 13.84 -0.28
C ASP A 118 -1.94 13.96 -1.25
N PHE A 119 -2.18 14.09 -2.56
CA PHE A 119 -1.13 14.34 -3.54
C PHE A 119 -0.49 15.72 -3.40
N ASN A 120 -1.25 16.73 -2.99
CA ASN A 120 -0.70 18.05 -2.70
C ASN A 120 0.20 18.01 -1.45
N MET A 121 -0.15 17.23 -0.43
CA MET A 121 0.69 17.01 0.74
C MET A 121 1.97 16.26 0.40
N SER A 122 1.92 15.30 -0.51
CA SER A 122 3.09 14.57 -1.00
C SER A 122 4.17 15.48 -1.58
N GLN A 123 3.78 16.60 -2.20
CA GLN A 123 4.73 17.58 -2.74
C GLN A 123 5.50 18.34 -1.65
N SER A 124 4.95 18.43 -0.43
CA SER A 124 5.57 19.14 0.70
C SER A 124 6.34 18.22 1.65
N THR A 125 6.14 16.92 1.56
CA THR A 125 6.72 15.91 2.45
C THR A 125 7.58 14.93 1.64
N GLU A 126 8.84 15.33 1.37
CA GLU A 126 9.83 14.43 0.76
C GLU A 126 10.44 13.53 1.83
N ARG A 127 10.27 12.22 1.71
CA ARG A 127 11.13 11.24 2.40
C ARG A 127 12.32 10.91 1.50
N LYS A 128 13.50 11.38 1.87
CA LYS A 128 14.75 10.93 1.26
C LYS A 128 15.11 9.59 1.88
N ASN A 129 15.08 8.54 1.06
CA ASN A 129 15.42 7.14 1.38
C ASN A 129 14.34 6.38 2.17
N CYS A 130 13.60 5.56 1.46
CA CYS A 130 13.00 4.38 2.05
C CYS A 130 14.13 3.52 2.64
N GLY A 131 14.11 3.22 3.94
CA GLY A 131 15.15 2.49 4.67
C GLY A 131 15.29 1.01 4.29
N CYS A 132 14.77 0.60 3.14
CA CYS A 132 14.84 -0.76 2.60
C CYS A 132 16.21 -1.14 2.04
N CYS A 133 17.23 -0.31 2.20
CA CYS A 133 18.62 -0.68 1.94
C CYS A 133 19.30 -1.10 3.25
N LYS A 134 19.11 -2.34 3.65
CA LYS A 134 20.05 -3.03 4.53
C LYS A 134 20.95 -3.94 3.72
#